data_38da786895b27fb304a08445c512c1bd
#
_entry.id   38da786895b27fb304a08445c512c1bd
#
_cell.length_a   1.000
_cell.length_b   1.000
_cell.length_c   1.000
_cell.angle_alpha   90.00
_cell.angle_beta   90.00
_cell.angle_gamma   90.00
#
_symmetry.space_group_name_H-M   'P 1'
#
loop_
_entity.id
_entity.type
_entity.pdbx_description
1 polymer ?
#
loop_
_entity_poly.entity_id
_entity_poly.type
_entity_poly.pdbx_seq_one_letter_code
_entity_poly.pdbx_strand_id
1 'polypeptide(L)'
;DGVAGQAASQARREAKRMVKRAEEALRKAQQQAADGRVDRRGKAARKRDAREQRARARGGTGRVVNTTDPESRLMTEGSGGGTVQGYNVQFGVTDDHLIVGVHVSQDANDAHCYAPTLASVTEHAELLGQHIGLVLADAGYFTEENLTSPGPDRLIAPGKNHAVAADAQATPTTGPPPPDLDPYDTMRHRLRDPKNAEKYKRRGALSEPVNAHAKDRIGLRRFARRGLAAVTSEAVLVAAAVNLNRLHTAHSTG
;
A
#
# COMPACT_ATOMS: atom_id res chain seq x y z
N ASP A 1 -12.35 -34.19 27.73
CA ASP A 1 -12.15 -34.17 26.24
C ASP A 1 -13.43 -33.89 25.46
N GLY A 2 -14.65 -34.15 25.99
CA GLY A 2 -15.90 -33.98 25.26
C GLY A 2 -16.31 -32.51 25.02
N VAL A 3 -16.05 -31.59 25.94
CA VAL A 3 -16.49 -30.19 25.88
C VAL A 3 -15.72 -29.39 24.83
N ALA A 4 -14.42 -29.60 24.75
CA ALA A 4 -13.56 -28.94 23.75
C ALA A 4 -13.91 -29.37 22.30
N GLY A 5 -14.25 -30.64 22.10
CA GLY A 5 -14.68 -31.17 20.81
C GLY A 5 -16.05 -30.61 20.36
N GLN A 6 -16.97 -30.43 21.30
CA GLN A 6 -18.29 -29.83 20.99
C GLN A 6 -18.17 -28.35 20.65
N ALA A 7 -17.36 -27.57 21.36
CA ALA A 7 -17.09 -26.17 21.07
C ALA A 7 -16.45 -25.98 19.69
N ALA A 8 -15.46 -26.81 19.33
CA ALA A 8 -14.83 -26.80 18.02
C ALA A 8 -15.83 -27.16 16.88
N SER A 9 -16.73 -28.12 17.11
CA SER A 9 -17.78 -28.49 16.16
C SER A 9 -18.79 -27.36 15.96
N GLN A 10 -19.17 -26.67 17.03
CA GLN A 10 -20.10 -25.53 16.97
C GLN A 10 -19.46 -24.35 16.23
N ALA A 11 -18.22 -24.00 16.53
CA ALA A 11 -17.48 -22.95 15.84
C ALA A 11 -17.36 -23.23 14.33
N ARG A 12 -17.11 -24.48 13.92
CA ARG A 12 -17.08 -24.89 12.51
C ARG A 12 -18.44 -24.73 11.83
N ARG A 13 -19.54 -25.04 12.51
CA ARG A 13 -20.90 -24.84 11.97
C ARG A 13 -21.24 -23.36 11.79
N GLU A 14 -20.86 -22.52 12.75
CA GLU A 14 -21.04 -21.07 12.68
C GLU A 14 -20.22 -20.45 11.56
N ALA A 15 -18.94 -20.86 11.43
CA ALA A 15 -18.09 -20.43 10.33
C ALA A 15 -18.69 -20.79 8.96
N LYS A 16 -19.22 -22.02 8.78
CA LYS A 16 -19.91 -22.42 7.54
C LYS A 16 -21.13 -21.56 7.25
N ARG A 17 -21.95 -21.23 8.28
CA ARG A 17 -23.11 -20.35 8.12
C ARG A 17 -22.69 -18.94 7.70
N MET A 18 -21.62 -18.39 8.29
CA MET A 18 -21.08 -17.09 7.93
C MET A 18 -20.55 -17.05 6.49
N VAL A 19 -19.84 -18.10 6.06
CA VAL A 19 -19.38 -18.22 4.65
C VAL A 19 -20.57 -18.22 3.71
N LYS A 20 -21.60 -19.02 3.97
CA LYS A 20 -22.80 -19.09 3.14
C LYS A 20 -23.51 -17.73 3.03
N ARG A 21 -23.69 -17.02 4.16
CA ARG A 21 -24.28 -15.66 4.17
C ARG A 21 -23.44 -14.67 3.35
N ALA A 22 -22.11 -14.72 3.47
CA ALA A 22 -21.23 -13.86 2.70
C ALA A 22 -21.30 -14.16 1.19
N GLU A 23 -21.48 -15.42 0.80
CA GLU A 23 -21.68 -15.83 -0.60
C GLU A 23 -23.01 -15.33 -1.17
N GLU A 24 -24.08 -15.46 -0.40
CA GLU A 24 -25.41 -14.95 -0.78
C GLU A 24 -25.41 -13.43 -0.92
N ALA A 25 -24.76 -12.71 0.01
CA ALA A 25 -24.63 -11.25 -0.06
C ALA A 25 -23.81 -10.80 -1.27
N LEU A 26 -22.73 -11.51 -1.60
CA LEU A 26 -21.95 -11.26 -2.79
C LEU A 26 -22.76 -11.48 -4.07
N ARG A 27 -23.52 -12.57 -4.14
CA ARG A 27 -24.41 -12.88 -5.30
C ARG A 27 -25.48 -11.80 -5.48
N LYS A 28 -26.13 -11.37 -4.38
CA LYS A 28 -27.09 -10.27 -4.43
C LYS A 28 -26.47 -8.96 -4.91
N ALA A 29 -25.28 -8.63 -4.42
CA ALA A 29 -24.55 -7.43 -4.85
C ALA A 29 -24.16 -7.48 -6.34
N GLN A 30 -23.77 -8.65 -6.85
CA GLN A 30 -23.49 -8.86 -8.28
C GLN A 30 -24.73 -8.70 -9.14
N GLN A 31 -25.87 -9.23 -8.71
CA GLN A 31 -27.12 -9.13 -9.42
C GLN A 31 -27.66 -7.68 -9.45
N GLN A 32 -27.59 -6.96 -8.32
CA GLN A 32 -27.94 -5.55 -8.25
C GLN A 32 -27.03 -4.66 -9.11
N ALA A 33 -25.77 -5.03 -9.27
CA ALA A 33 -24.83 -4.33 -10.12
C ALA A 33 -25.11 -4.59 -11.62
N ALA A 34 -25.56 -5.80 -11.99
CA ALA A 34 -25.99 -6.12 -13.35
C ALA A 34 -27.23 -5.33 -13.73
N ASP A 35 -28.13 -5.09 -12.74
CA ASP A 35 -29.35 -4.28 -12.94
C ASP A 35 -29.10 -2.76 -12.99
N GLY A 36 -27.82 -2.32 -12.96
CA GLY A 36 -27.45 -0.89 -13.00
C GLY A 36 -27.82 -0.09 -11.74
N ARG A 37 -28.26 -0.75 -10.67
CA ARG A 37 -28.77 -0.12 -9.45
C ARG A 37 -27.72 0.11 -8.35
N VAL A 38 -26.48 -0.34 -8.53
CA VAL A 38 -25.43 -0.23 -7.51
C VAL A 38 -24.27 0.59 -8.06
N ASP A 39 -23.95 1.68 -7.38
CA ASP A 39 -22.74 2.45 -7.60
C ASP A 39 -21.50 1.53 -7.52
N ARG A 40 -20.51 1.81 -8.38
CA ARG A 40 -19.22 1.06 -8.42
C ARG A 40 -18.53 1.02 -7.07
N ARG A 41 -18.64 2.07 -6.26
CA ARG A 41 -18.09 2.16 -4.89
C ARG A 41 -18.77 1.17 -3.94
N GLY A 42 -20.10 1.10 -3.96
CA GLY A 42 -20.87 0.15 -3.14
C GLY A 42 -20.56 -1.30 -3.49
N LYS A 43 -20.33 -1.62 -4.78
CA LYS A 43 -19.92 -2.96 -5.23
C LYS A 43 -18.54 -3.35 -4.72
N ALA A 44 -17.57 -2.44 -4.80
CA ALA A 44 -16.21 -2.69 -4.33
C ALA A 44 -16.17 -2.87 -2.80
N ALA A 45 -16.87 -2.03 -2.04
CA ALA A 45 -17.00 -2.14 -0.59
C ALA A 45 -17.62 -3.49 -0.18
N ARG A 46 -18.75 -3.86 -0.75
CA ARG A 46 -19.44 -5.14 -0.45
C ARG A 46 -18.58 -6.36 -0.81
N LYS A 47 -17.83 -6.30 -1.91
CA LYS A 47 -16.88 -7.37 -2.29
C LYS A 47 -15.72 -7.48 -1.29
N ARG A 48 -15.23 -6.35 -0.77
CA ARG A 48 -14.20 -6.32 0.27
C ARG A 48 -14.74 -6.91 1.58
N ASP A 49 -15.90 -6.47 2.03
CA ASP A 49 -16.53 -6.94 3.27
C ASP A 49 -16.84 -8.45 3.22
N ALA A 50 -17.36 -8.93 2.09
CA ALA A 50 -17.61 -10.36 1.89
C ALA A 50 -16.30 -11.18 1.89
N ARG A 51 -15.20 -10.64 1.32
CA ARG A 51 -13.88 -11.26 1.36
C ARG A 51 -13.31 -11.29 2.78
N GLU A 52 -13.48 -10.21 3.53
CA GLU A 52 -13.04 -10.11 4.91
C GLU A 52 -13.83 -11.06 5.83
N GLN A 53 -15.16 -11.13 5.67
CA GLN A 53 -15.99 -12.11 6.38
C GLN A 53 -15.61 -13.56 6.06
N ARG A 54 -15.29 -13.87 4.80
CA ARG A 54 -14.77 -15.18 4.41
C ARG A 54 -13.42 -15.49 5.03
N ALA A 55 -12.54 -14.49 5.10
CA ALA A 55 -11.23 -14.63 5.74
C ALA A 55 -11.38 -14.89 7.24
N ARG A 56 -12.25 -14.13 7.92
CA ARG A 56 -12.59 -14.32 9.34
C ARG A 56 -13.26 -15.68 9.61
N ALA A 57 -14.14 -16.14 8.73
CA ALA A 57 -14.82 -17.43 8.87
C ALA A 57 -13.92 -18.64 8.57
N ARG A 58 -12.88 -18.48 7.75
CA ARG A 58 -11.86 -19.51 7.47
C ARG A 58 -10.76 -19.54 8.52
N GLY A 59 -10.44 -18.39 9.11
CA GLY A 59 -9.56 -18.29 10.25
C GLY A 59 -10.33 -18.70 11.48
N GLY A 60 -10.11 -19.91 11.99
CA GLY A 60 -10.55 -20.22 13.36
C GLY A 60 -10.10 -19.09 14.30
N THR A 61 -10.66 -19.02 15.49
CA THR A 61 -10.42 -18.00 16.53
C THR A 61 -8.96 -17.81 16.96
N GLY A 62 -8.01 -18.51 16.32
CA GLY A 62 -6.57 -18.41 16.53
C GLY A 62 -5.90 -17.62 15.42
N ARG A 63 -5.24 -16.53 15.78
CA ARG A 63 -4.28 -15.84 14.93
C ARG A 63 -3.19 -16.83 14.49
N VAL A 64 -2.99 -17.01 13.20
CA VAL A 64 -1.85 -17.80 12.71
C VAL A 64 -0.57 -17.05 13.06
N VAL A 65 0.22 -17.62 13.96
CA VAL A 65 1.49 -17.04 14.39
C VAL A 65 2.61 -17.90 13.83
N ASN A 66 3.60 -17.25 13.23
CA ASN A 66 4.84 -17.90 12.84
C ASN A 66 5.64 -18.22 14.09
N THR A 67 5.88 -19.48 14.39
CA THR A 67 6.64 -19.89 15.57
C THR A 67 8.13 -19.52 15.47
N THR A 68 8.63 -19.33 14.26
CA THR A 68 10.03 -18.96 14.00
C THR A 68 10.24 -17.44 14.07
N ASP A 69 9.24 -16.66 13.66
CA ASP A 69 9.22 -15.21 13.72
C ASP A 69 7.81 -14.72 14.12
N PRO A 70 7.51 -14.67 15.43
CA PRO A 70 6.18 -14.32 15.94
C PRO A 70 5.72 -12.90 15.59
N GLU A 71 6.65 -12.02 15.22
CA GLU A 71 6.34 -10.64 14.82
C GLU A 71 5.99 -10.52 13.33
N SER A 72 6.35 -11.50 12.49
CA SER A 72 5.93 -11.51 11.08
C SER A 72 4.41 -11.65 10.93
N ARG A 73 3.88 -11.18 9.82
CA ARG A 73 2.43 -11.22 9.53
C ARG A 73 2.18 -11.87 8.18
N LEU A 74 1.01 -12.49 8.08
CA LEU A 74 0.54 -13.06 6.82
C LEU A 74 0.16 -11.94 5.86
N MET A 75 0.86 -11.85 4.75
CA MET A 75 0.69 -10.84 3.71
C MET A 75 0.38 -11.50 2.37
N THR A 76 -0.31 -10.80 1.49
CA THR A 76 -0.57 -11.28 0.13
C THR A 76 0.61 -10.92 -0.76
N GLU A 77 1.18 -11.90 -1.43
CA GLU A 77 2.29 -11.70 -2.36
C GLU A 77 1.75 -11.24 -3.72
N GLY A 78 1.97 -9.97 -4.05
CA GLY A 78 1.73 -9.37 -5.37
C GLY A 78 0.43 -9.79 -6.07
N SER A 79 0.46 -9.86 -7.39
CA SER A 79 -0.67 -10.27 -8.24
C SER A 79 -0.87 -11.79 -8.32
N GLY A 80 0.07 -12.58 -7.84
CA GLY A 80 0.05 -14.05 -7.94
C GLY A 80 -0.85 -14.76 -6.93
N GLY A 81 -1.41 -14.04 -5.95
CA GLY A 81 -2.38 -14.58 -5.00
C GLY A 81 -1.81 -15.50 -3.93
N GLY A 82 -0.50 -15.64 -3.83
CA GLY A 82 0.17 -16.35 -2.73
C GLY A 82 0.10 -15.56 -1.43
N THR A 83 0.29 -16.24 -0.30
CA THR A 83 0.47 -15.61 1.00
C THR A 83 1.83 -15.95 1.55
N VAL A 84 2.51 -14.96 2.09
CA VAL A 84 3.82 -15.06 2.69
C VAL A 84 3.76 -14.47 4.10
N GLN A 85 4.55 -15.02 4.99
CA GLN A 85 4.79 -14.41 6.28
C GLN A 85 5.98 -13.45 6.15
N GLY A 86 5.76 -12.17 6.45
CA GLY A 86 6.76 -11.15 6.25
C GLY A 86 6.43 -9.84 6.92
N TYR A 87 7.10 -8.81 6.45
CA TYR A 87 6.96 -7.42 6.86
C TYR A 87 6.72 -6.55 5.62
N ASN A 88 6.02 -5.46 5.80
CA ASN A 88 5.82 -4.46 4.78
C ASN A 88 6.95 -3.42 4.90
N VAL A 89 7.71 -3.23 3.82
CA VAL A 89 8.82 -2.27 3.77
C VAL A 89 8.48 -1.18 2.78
N GLN A 90 8.56 0.05 3.25
CA GLN A 90 8.35 1.25 2.46
C GLN A 90 9.64 2.06 2.36
N PHE A 91 9.95 2.52 1.14
CA PHE A 91 11.06 3.41 0.87
C PHE A 91 10.54 4.76 0.37
N GLY A 92 11.00 5.84 1.01
CA GLY A 92 10.90 7.18 0.47
C GLY A 92 12.09 7.43 -0.45
N VAL A 93 11.82 7.73 -1.72
CA VAL A 93 12.84 7.82 -2.78
C VAL A 93 12.83 9.21 -3.39
N THR A 94 13.99 9.82 -3.57
CA THR A 94 14.17 11.10 -4.28
C THR A 94 14.13 10.92 -5.79
N ASP A 95 14.06 12.02 -6.53
CA ASP A 95 14.19 12.03 -7.99
C ASP A 95 15.55 11.58 -8.50
N ASP A 96 16.60 11.67 -7.68
CA ASP A 96 17.93 11.10 -7.93
C ASP A 96 18.03 9.60 -7.58
N HIS A 97 16.91 8.97 -7.23
CA HIS A 97 16.81 7.56 -6.82
C HIS A 97 17.58 7.23 -5.51
N LEU A 98 17.77 8.18 -4.62
CA LEU A 98 18.28 7.92 -3.28
C LEU A 98 17.13 7.55 -2.33
N ILE A 99 17.37 6.58 -1.46
CA ILE A 99 16.43 6.22 -0.40
C ILE A 99 16.71 7.15 0.79
N VAL A 100 15.76 8.03 1.06
CA VAL A 100 15.84 9.02 2.16
C VAL A 100 14.83 8.77 3.27
N GLY A 101 14.06 7.71 3.18
CA GLY A 101 13.16 7.28 4.24
C GLY A 101 12.95 5.78 4.19
N VAL A 102 12.91 5.14 5.35
CA VAL A 102 12.67 3.71 5.51
C VAL A 102 11.62 3.51 6.60
N HIS A 103 10.56 2.80 6.28
CA HIS A 103 9.58 2.36 7.27
C HIS A 103 9.32 0.87 7.10
N VAL A 104 9.32 0.13 8.20
CA VAL A 104 8.99 -1.29 8.23
C VAL A 104 7.78 -1.50 9.13
N SER A 105 6.75 -2.14 8.61
CA SER A 105 5.49 -2.38 9.30
C SER A 105 5.11 -3.85 9.30
N GLN A 106 4.27 -4.22 10.23
CA GLN A 106 3.56 -5.50 10.29
C GLN A 106 2.20 -5.44 9.56
N ASP A 107 1.83 -4.29 9.00
CA ASP A 107 0.57 -4.11 8.29
C ASP A 107 0.65 -4.74 6.90
N ALA A 108 -0.33 -5.57 6.58
CA ALA A 108 -0.47 -6.15 5.25
C ALA A 108 -1.02 -5.16 4.21
N ASN A 109 -1.29 -3.92 4.61
CA ASN A 109 -1.87 -2.85 3.81
C ASN A 109 -1.01 -1.60 3.92
N ASP A 110 -0.75 -0.94 2.79
CA ASP A 110 0.10 0.25 2.71
C ASP A 110 -0.55 1.51 3.29
N ALA A 111 -1.88 1.51 3.47
CA ALA A 111 -2.64 2.71 3.86
C ALA A 111 -2.08 3.42 5.10
N HIS A 112 -1.67 2.65 6.12
CA HIS A 112 -1.11 3.19 7.36
C HIS A 112 0.40 3.45 7.32
N CYS A 113 1.07 3.08 6.23
CA CYS A 113 2.51 3.27 6.09
C CYS A 113 2.90 4.65 5.56
N TYR A 114 1.93 5.44 5.05
CA TYR A 114 2.22 6.76 4.46
C TYR A 114 2.83 7.74 5.47
N ALA A 115 2.13 8.00 6.55
CA ALA A 115 2.56 8.98 7.56
C ALA A 115 3.92 8.63 8.20
N PRO A 116 4.18 7.39 8.67
CA PRO A 116 5.48 7.04 9.23
C PRO A 116 6.61 7.04 8.19
N THR A 117 6.34 6.67 6.93
CA THR A 117 7.33 6.79 5.86
C THR A 117 7.66 8.26 5.57
N LEU A 118 6.65 9.11 5.48
CA LEU A 118 6.83 10.55 5.29
C LEU A 118 7.59 11.19 6.45
N ALA A 119 7.31 10.79 7.69
CA ALA A 119 8.04 11.27 8.85
C ALA A 119 9.54 10.94 8.76
N SER A 120 9.88 9.70 8.37
CA SER A 120 11.27 9.29 8.14
C SER A 120 11.93 10.11 7.02
N VAL A 121 11.22 10.39 5.93
CA VAL A 121 11.73 11.24 4.84
C VAL A 121 11.95 12.67 5.31
N THR A 122 11.01 13.23 6.07
CA THR A 122 11.07 14.61 6.58
C THR A 122 12.25 14.79 7.52
N GLU A 123 12.46 13.86 8.46
CA GLU A 123 13.58 13.88 9.38
C GLU A 123 14.93 13.95 8.63
N HIS A 124 15.10 13.11 7.61
CA HIS A 124 16.35 13.12 6.82
C HIS A 124 16.48 14.36 5.93
N ALA A 125 15.38 14.86 5.38
CA ALA A 125 15.39 16.09 4.61
C ALA A 125 15.83 17.29 5.48
N GLU A 126 15.30 17.41 6.69
CA GLU A 126 15.67 18.44 7.66
C GLU A 126 17.16 18.35 8.04
N LEU A 127 17.68 17.15 8.31
CA LEU A 127 19.10 16.94 8.59
C LEU A 127 20.01 17.40 7.44
N LEU A 128 19.55 17.30 6.21
CA LEU A 128 20.27 17.73 5.01
C LEU A 128 19.97 19.18 4.60
N GLY A 129 19.15 19.91 5.35
CA GLY A 129 18.71 21.27 5.00
C GLY A 129 17.90 21.32 3.71
N GLN A 130 17.19 20.23 3.38
CA GLN A 130 16.38 20.11 2.17
C GLN A 130 14.89 20.21 2.47
N HIS A 131 14.10 20.57 1.46
CA HIS A 131 12.64 20.63 1.54
C HIS A 131 12.00 19.62 0.62
N ILE A 132 10.91 19.00 1.09
CA ILE A 132 10.07 18.12 0.27
C ILE A 132 9.09 19.00 -0.50
N GLY A 133 9.27 19.11 -1.82
CA GLY A 133 8.38 19.91 -2.67
C GLY A 133 7.09 19.19 -3.03
N LEU A 134 7.18 17.91 -3.40
CA LEU A 134 6.02 17.11 -3.83
C LEU A 134 6.24 15.64 -3.52
N VAL A 135 5.24 14.99 -2.94
CA VAL A 135 5.22 13.54 -2.69
C VAL A 135 4.35 12.85 -3.74
N LEU A 136 4.88 11.82 -4.36
CA LEU A 136 4.15 10.95 -5.28
C LEU A 136 3.96 9.58 -4.61
N ALA A 137 2.71 9.16 -4.40
CA ALA A 137 2.42 7.87 -3.79
C ALA A 137 1.41 7.06 -4.62
N ASP A 138 1.42 5.76 -4.46
CA ASP A 138 0.55 4.88 -5.24
C ASP A 138 -0.87 4.76 -4.65
N ALA A 139 -1.70 3.95 -5.32
CA ALA A 139 -3.09 3.77 -4.94
C ALA A 139 -3.30 3.04 -3.59
N GLY A 140 -2.28 2.38 -3.07
CA GLY A 140 -2.31 1.76 -1.75
C GLY A 140 -2.49 2.79 -0.62
N TYR A 141 -2.02 4.01 -0.88
CA TYR A 141 -2.10 5.14 0.05
C TYR A 141 -3.33 6.05 -0.13
N PHE A 142 -4.21 5.75 -1.09
CA PHE A 142 -5.36 6.59 -1.41
C PHE A 142 -6.47 6.47 -0.37
N THR A 143 -6.29 7.10 0.77
CA THR A 143 -7.24 7.18 1.89
C THR A 143 -7.49 8.63 2.27
N GLU A 144 -8.64 8.93 2.87
CA GLU A 144 -8.97 10.28 3.30
C GLU A 144 -7.93 10.83 4.28
N GLU A 145 -7.51 10.01 5.24
CA GLU A 145 -6.48 10.33 6.22
C GLU A 145 -5.18 10.79 5.54
N ASN A 146 -4.69 10.04 4.56
CA ASN A 146 -3.46 10.39 3.85
C ASN A 146 -3.62 11.59 2.92
N LEU A 147 -4.82 11.80 2.35
CA LEU A 147 -5.11 12.93 1.48
C LEU A 147 -5.19 14.26 2.25
N THR A 148 -5.67 14.22 3.51
CA THR A 148 -5.90 15.41 4.35
C THR A 148 -4.82 15.63 5.40
N SER A 149 -3.88 14.67 5.58
CA SER A 149 -2.82 14.79 6.59
C SER A 149 -1.96 16.06 6.36
N PRO A 150 -1.48 16.70 7.42
CA PRO A 150 -0.56 17.84 7.27
C PRO A 150 0.76 17.40 6.63
N GLY A 151 1.49 18.35 6.06
CA GLY A 151 2.80 18.11 5.46
C GLY A 151 2.94 18.62 4.02
N PRO A 152 3.92 18.11 3.25
CA PRO A 152 4.21 18.57 1.91
C PRO A 152 3.07 18.30 0.94
N ASP A 153 3.10 18.99 -0.19
CA ASP A 153 2.16 18.73 -1.29
C ASP A 153 2.28 17.28 -1.79
N ARG A 154 1.17 16.71 -2.28
CA ARG A 154 1.12 15.31 -2.65
C ARG A 154 0.21 15.03 -3.83
N LEU A 155 0.57 14.02 -4.61
CA LEU A 155 -0.29 13.40 -5.60
C LEU A 155 -0.36 11.90 -5.31
N ILE A 156 -1.55 11.45 -4.92
CA ILE A 156 -1.84 10.04 -4.61
C ILE A 156 -2.96 9.59 -5.54
N ALA A 157 -2.69 8.59 -6.37
CA ALA A 157 -3.67 8.18 -7.37
C ALA A 157 -4.76 7.26 -6.80
N PRO A 158 -5.99 7.35 -7.32
CA PRO A 158 -7.07 6.43 -6.96
C PRO A 158 -6.92 5.04 -7.59
N GLY A 159 -5.92 4.85 -8.47
CA GLY A 159 -5.72 3.64 -9.25
C GLY A 159 -4.40 3.60 -10.00
N LYS A 160 -4.33 2.78 -11.03
CA LYS A 160 -3.12 2.56 -11.82
C LYS A 160 -2.77 3.78 -12.69
N ASN A 161 -1.48 4.00 -12.96
CA ASN A 161 -0.97 5.13 -13.74
C ASN A 161 -1.68 5.35 -15.09
N HIS A 162 -1.97 4.27 -15.83
CA HIS A 162 -2.65 4.37 -17.12
C HIS A 162 -4.10 4.91 -17.00
N ALA A 163 -4.79 4.60 -15.88
CA ALA A 163 -6.13 5.12 -15.63
C ALA A 163 -6.09 6.62 -15.31
N VAL A 164 -5.09 7.07 -14.55
CA VAL A 164 -4.86 8.49 -14.26
C VAL A 164 -4.59 9.27 -15.55
N ALA A 165 -3.73 8.74 -16.41
CA ALA A 165 -3.42 9.38 -17.70
C ALA A 165 -4.64 9.43 -18.62
N ALA A 166 -5.44 8.36 -18.67
CA ALA A 166 -6.68 8.32 -19.47
C ALA A 166 -7.72 9.32 -18.94
N ASP A 167 -7.89 9.43 -17.62
CA ASP A 167 -8.82 10.40 -17.00
C ASP A 167 -8.37 11.84 -17.29
N ALA A 168 -7.07 12.13 -17.24
CA ALA A 168 -6.52 13.45 -17.53
C ALA A 168 -6.71 13.84 -19.01
N GLN A 169 -6.68 12.88 -19.93
CA GLN A 169 -6.95 13.11 -21.36
C GLN A 169 -8.45 13.26 -21.66
N ALA A 170 -9.29 12.44 -21.02
CA ALA A 170 -10.73 12.44 -21.29
C ALA A 170 -11.45 13.66 -20.67
N THR A 171 -11.05 14.08 -19.50
CA THR A 171 -11.69 15.17 -18.74
C THR A 171 -10.63 16.05 -18.07
N PRO A 172 -9.82 16.79 -18.83
CA PRO A 172 -8.77 17.63 -18.27
C PRO A 172 -9.36 18.74 -17.38
N THR A 173 -8.65 19.05 -16.33
CA THR A 173 -8.99 20.14 -15.42
C THR A 173 -7.89 21.19 -15.43
N THR A 174 -8.22 22.42 -15.08
CA THR A 174 -7.27 23.53 -14.93
C THR A 174 -7.59 24.33 -13.68
N GLY A 175 -6.55 24.84 -13.03
CA GLY A 175 -6.69 25.67 -11.85
C GLY A 175 -6.96 24.88 -10.55
N PRO A 176 -7.23 25.60 -9.46
CA PRO A 176 -7.48 24.97 -8.17
C PRO A 176 -8.80 24.17 -8.17
N PRO A 177 -8.88 23.10 -7.37
CA PRO A 177 -10.12 22.33 -7.24
C PRO A 177 -11.22 23.22 -6.61
N PRO A 178 -12.49 23.02 -7.00
CA PRO A 178 -13.62 23.65 -6.32
C PRO A 178 -13.61 23.38 -4.81
N PRO A 179 -14.00 24.38 -3.97
CA PRO A 179 -13.90 24.26 -2.52
C PRO A 179 -14.81 23.20 -1.90
N ASP A 180 -15.90 22.83 -2.58
CA ASP A 180 -16.93 21.91 -2.06
C ASP A 180 -16.63 20.43 -2.37
N LEU A 181 -15.49 20.13 -2.98
CA LEU A 181 -15.11 18.75 -3.29
C LEU A 181 -14.62 18.03 -2.03
N ASP A 182 -15.01 16.76 -1.91
CA ASP A 182 -14.43 15.88 -0.90
C ASP A 182 -12.92 15.64 -1.19
N PRO A 183 -12.13 15.16 -0.22
CA PRO A 183 -10.68 14.94 -0.40
C PRO A 183 -10.34 14.01 -1.57
N TYR A 184 -11.18 13.02 -1.86
CA TYR A 184 -10.96 12.08 -2.96
C TYR A 184 -11.19 12.75 -4.31
N ASP A 185 -12.26 13.53 -4.44
CA ASP A 185 -12.59 14.23 -5.68
C ASP A 185 -11.67 15.43 -5.90
N THR A 186 -11.23 16.11 -4.82
CA THR A 186 -10.15 17.10 -4.84
C THR A 186 -8.88 16.51 -5.46
N MET A 187 -8.43 15.35 -4.99
CA MET A 187 -7.23 14.70 -5.54
C MET A 187 -7.43 14.24 -6.98
N ARG A 188 -8.60 13.71 -7.34
CA ARG A 188 -8.93 13.36 -8.73
C ARG A 188 -8.91 14.58 -9.64
N HIS A 189 -9.49 15.71 -9.20
CA HIS A 189 -9.42 16.98 -9.94
C HIS A 189 -7.97 17.38 -10.17
N ARG A 190 -7.13 17.36 -9.15
CA ARG A 190 -5.70 17.69 -9.25
C ARG A 190 -4.95 16.78 -10.22
N LEU A 191 -5.24 15.49 -10.22
CA LEU A 191 -4.60 14.51 -11.11
C LEU A 191 -5.06 14.60 -12.58
N ARG A 192 -6.21 15.23 -12.86
CA ARG A 192 -6.66 15.52 -14.22
C ARG A 192 -6.00 16.75 -14.82
N ASP A 193 -5.35 17.58 -14.03
CA ASP A 193 -4.49 18.65 -14.56
C ASP A 193 -3.33 18.00 -15.33
N PRO A 194 -3.12 18.31 -16.62
CA PRO A 194 -2.08 17.71 -17.44
C PRO A 194 -0.67 17.84 -16.85
N LYS A 195 -0.37 18.94 -16.15
CA LYS A 195 0.91 19.15 -15.48
C LYS A 195 1.11 18.19 -14.32
N ASN A 196 0.06 17.97 -13.54
CA ASN A 196 0.12 17.03 -12.42
C ASN A 196 0.10 15.57 -12.88
N ALA A 197 -0.65 15.26 -13.94
CA ALA A 197 -0.64 13.94 -14.55
C ALA A 197 0.76 13.56 -15.05
N GLU A 198 1.47 14.49 -15.69
CA GLU A 198 2.84 14.25 -16.16
C GLU A 198 3.84 14.09 -15.00
N LYS A 199 3.71 14.92 -13.94
CA LYS A 199 4.49 14.71 -12.71
C LYS A 199 4.24 13.32 -12.11
N TYR A 200 2.95 12.93 -11.98
CA TYR A 200 2.58 11.66 -11.39
C TYR A 200 3.06 10.45 -12.21
N LYS A 201 3.08 10.55 -13.54
CA LYS A 201 3.60 9.52 -14.44
C LYS A 201 5.05 9.12 -14.12
N ARG A 202 5.87 10.06 -13.63
CA ARG A 202 7.28 9.81 -13.24
C ARG A 202 7.40 8.88 -12.04
N ARG A 203 6.37 8.72 -11.21
CA ARG A 203 6.41 7.92 -9.96
C ARG A 203 7.01 6.53 -10.16
N GLY A 204 6.52 5.78 -11.17
CA GLY A 204 7.03 4.44 -11.47
C GLY A 204 8.51 4.45 -11.83
N ALA A 205 8.92 5.38 -12.70
CA ALA A 205 10.31 5.53 -13.11
C ALA A 205 11.25 5.89 -11.95
N LEU A 206 10.73 6.53 -10.89
CA LEU A 206 11.52 6.91 -9.73
C LEU A 206 11.65 5.75 -8.72
N SER A 207 10.57 5.06 -8.42
CA SER A 207 10.54 4.06 -7.34
C SER A 207 10.85 2.63 -7.80
N GLU A 208 10.42 2.23 -8.99
CA GLU A 208 10.58 0.86 -9.48
C GLU A 208 12.04 0.42 -9.65
N PRO A 209 12.95 1.24 -10.22
CA PRO A 209 14.37 0.87 -10.32
C PRO A 209 15.05 0.70 -8.96
N VAL A 210 14.70 1.53 -7.98
CA VAL A 210 15.23 1.45 -6.61
C VAL A 210 14.77 0.16 -5.93
N ASN A 211 13.48 -0.14 -6.03
CA ASN A 211 12.92 -1.37 -5.49
C ASN A 211 13.50 -2.62 -6.17
N ALA A 212 13.70 -2.59 -7.48
CA ALA A 212 14.34 -3.66 -8.22
C ALA A 212 15.80 -3.85 -7.78
N HIS A 213 16.55 -2.75 -7.64
CA HIS A 213 17.94 -2.80 -7.16
C HIS A 213 18.03 -3.41 -5.76
N ALA A 214 17.18 -2.96 -4.83
CA ALA A 214 17.15 -3.49 -3.47
C ALA A 214 16.84 -5.00 -3.46
N LYS A 215 15.88 -5.45 -4.28
CA LYS A 215 15.47 -6.86 -4.35
C LYS A 215 16.45 -7.74 -5.10
N ASP A 216 16.94 -7.30 -6.25
CA ASP A 216 17.67 -8.15 -7.21
C ASP A 216 19.17 -8.07 -7.06
N ARG A 217 19.71 -6.91 -6.65
CA ARG A 217 21.15 -6.70 -6.48
C ARG A 217 21.60 -6.85 -5.05
N ILE A 218 20.82 -6.30 -4.09
CA ILE A 218 21.17 -6.36 -2.67
C ILE A 218 20.54 -7.57 -1.97
N GLY A 219 19.51 -8.17 -2.58
CA GLY A 219 18.92 -9.42 -2.08
C GLY A 219 17.76 -9.25 -1.09
N LEU A 220 17.13 -8.06 -1.01
CA LEU A 220 15.98 -7.79 -0.14
C LEU A 220 14.69 -8.50 -0.61
N ARG A 221 14.80 -9.76 -1.02
CA ARG A 221 13.65 -10.64 -1.29
C ARG A 221 13.19 -11.41 -0.06
N ARG A 222 14.12 -11.62 0.87
CA ARG A 222 13.88 -12.26 2.17
C ARG A 222 14.80 -11.62 3.19
N PHE A 223 14.26 -11.35 4.37
CA PHE A 223 15.07 -10.92 5.49
C PHE A 223 15.90 -12.07 6.05
N ALA A 224 17.16 -11.82 6.32
CA ALA A 224 18.05 -12.74 7.03
C ALA A 224 17.78 -12.72 8.53
N ARG A 225 17.27 -11.60 9.04
CA ARG A 225 16.95 -11.39 10.46
C ARG A 225 15.47 -11.61 10.75
N ARG A 226 15.13 -11.73 12.03
CA ARG A 226 13.79 -11.94 12.55
C ARG A 226 13.46 -10.91 13.62
N GLY A 227 12.17 -10.60 13.74
CA GLY A 227 11.67 -9.55 14.62
C GLY A 227 11.75 -8.17 13.99
N LEU A 228 10.77 -7.32 14.29
CA LEU A 228 10.56 -6.02 13.64
C LEU A 228 11.79 -5.12 13.73
N ALA A 229 12.40 -5.01 14.90
CA ALA A 229 13.57 -4.17 15.10
C ALA A 229 14.79 -4.60 14.28
N ALA A 230 15.06 -5.91 14.21
CA ALA A 230 16.18 -6.45 13.45
C ALA A 230 15.94 -6.34 11.93
N VAL A 231 14.70 -6.58 11.49
CA VAL A 231 14.26 -6.40 10.09
C VAL A 231 14.33 -4.94 9.68
N THR A 232 13.96 -4.01 10.56
CA THR A 232 14.10 -2.56 10.30
C THR A 232 15.57 -2.19 10.12
N SER A 233 16.46 -2.68 10.99
CA SER A 233 17.90 -2.45 10.85
C SER A 233 18.45 -3.01 9.53
N GLU A 234 18.01 -4.19 9.10
CA GLU A 234 18.38 -4.79 7.82
C GLU A 234 17.87 -3.96 6.64
N ALA A 235 16.64 -3.46 6.68
CA ALA A 235 16.10 -2.58 5.64
C ALA A 235 16.87 -1.26 5.52
N VAL A 236 17.28 -0.67 6.64
CA VAL A 236 18.13 0.54 6.65
C VAL A 236 19.51 0.25 6.06
N LEU A 237 20.13 -0.87 6.37
CA LEU A 237 21.41 -1.27 5.78
C LEU A 237 21.30 -1.50 4.27
N VAL A 238 20.19 -2.08 3.80
CA VAL A 238 19.92 -2.23 2.36
C VAL A 238 19.76 -0.86 1.70
N ALA A 239 19.03 0.07 2.31
CA ALA A 239 18.90 1.44 1.81
C ALA A 239 20.27 2.13 1.70
N ALA A 240 21.11 2.01 2.72
CA ALA A 240 22.47 2.53 2.69
C ALA A 240 23.32 1.92 1.57
N ALA A 241 23.24 0.60 1.36
CA ALA A 241 23.95 -0.08 0.27
C ALA A 241 23.49 0.36 -1.12
N VAL A 242 22.17 0.54 -1.31
CA VAL A 242 21.59 1.10 -2.55
C VAL A 242 22.13 2.51 -2.80
N ASN A 243 22.09 3.37 -1.78
CA ASN A 243 22.56 4.75 -1.88
C ASN A 243 24.08 4.82 -2.19
N LEU A 244 24.90 4.02 -1.52
CA LEU A 244 26.34 3.96 -1.78
C LEU A 244 26.65 3.54 -3.22
N ASN A 245 25.94 2.54 -3.75
CA ASN A 245 26.08 2.12 -5.14
C ASN A 245 25.70 3.24 -6.11
N ARG A 246 24.64 3.99 -5.83
CA ARG A 246 24.20 5.14 -6.64
C ARG A 246 25.25 6.25 -6.64
N LEU A 247 25.72 6.63 -5.46
CA LEU A 247 26.73 7.68 -5.30
C LEU A 247 28.06 7.29 -5.98
N HIS A 248 28.49 6.02 -5.84
CA HIS A 248 29.68 5.51 -6.51
C HIS A 248 29.53 5.59 -8.04
N THR A 249 28.39 5.15 -8.58
CA THR A 249 28.13 5.22 -10.02
C THR A 249 28.16 6.67 -10.52
N ALA A 250 27.48 7.59 -9.82
CA ALA A 250 27.47 9.00 -10.18
C ALA A 250 28.85 9.61 -10.18
N HIS A 251 29.71 9.27 -9.18
CA HIS A 251 31.11 9.75 -9.11
C HIS A 251 31.99 9.15 -10.21
N SER A 252 31.74 7.92 -10.65
CA SER A 252 32.57 7.23 -11.65
C SER A 252 32.25 7.62 -13.09
N THR A 253 31.10 8.29 -13.32
CA THR A 253 30.64 8.70 -14.66
C THR A 253 30.74 10.20 -14.93
N GLY A 254 31.13 10.99 -13.95
CA GLY A 254 31.46 12.42 -14.06
C GLY A 254 32.95 12.66 -14.10
#